data_e1f2c2328080cb6ad16c9a4120282a3e
#
_entry.id   e1f2c2328080cb6ad16c9a4120282a3e
#
_cell.length_a   1.000
_cell.length_b   1.000
_cell.length_c   1.000
_cell.angle_alpha   90.00
_cell.angle_beta   90.00
_cell.angle_gamma   90.00
#
_symmetry.space_group_name_H-M   'P 1'
#
loop_
_entity.id
_entity.type
_entity.pdbx_description
1 polymer ?
#
loop_
_entity_poly.entity_id
_entity_poly.type
_entity_poly.pdbx_seq_one_letter_code
_entity_poly.pdbx_strand_id
1 'polypeptide(L)'
;MKKTALALLLAAILIGAALLWRASRTLNDQQLIQSLPQARATHVFLNIDGLRRSGLLDLIAGSRSAEDPDYKTFVAETGLDYRTDLDAVAAAFAEGNTYMVLRGNFAWKKLQAYAASHGGKCTATPNVCSMPASRNGFFISFTPMRAKVLALSVSTDEHGVAMIGLQDWRKPPRLPQEPVWISVPSFALSDASLGAGTHAFLEPLSQAQDVTFAVGAAPKGFQVRLEAVCATPEIAELLTRRLSASTDLLKKMLDRDKMTPNPNDLSGVLTAGTFSQQRDHVTGAWPIDRGFIESLAGGKIQ
;
A
#
# COMPACT_ATOMS: atom_id res chain seq x y z
N MET A 1 -49.59 -22.60 -20.31
CA MET A 1 -48.84 -21.46 -20.84
C MET A 1 -48.65 -20.31 -19.83
N LYS A 2 -49.68 -19.84 -19.08
CA LYS A 2 -49.51 -18.70 -18.10
C LYS A 2 -48.57 -19.01 -16.94
N LYS A 3 -48.49 -20.24 -16.41
CA LYS A 3 -47.62 -20.63 -15.29
C LYS A 3 -46.12 -20.69 -15.68
N THR A 4 -45.81 -21.11 -16.91
CA THR A 4 -44.44 -21.16 -17.42
C THR A 4 -43.89 -19.77 -17.72
N ALA A 5 -44.70 -18.85 -18.26
CA ALA A 5 -44.33 -17.47 -18.49
C ALA A 5 -44.04 -16.72 -17.17
N LEU A 6 -44.84 -16.97 -16.13
CA LEU A 6 -44.63 -16.37 -14.80
C LEU A 6 -43.32 -16.87 -14.16
N ALA A 7 -43.01 -18.18 -14.27
CA ALA A 7 -41.76 -18.75 -13.75
C ALA A 7 -40.54 -18.20 -14.45
N LEU A 8 -40.56 -18.01 -15.77
CA LEU A 8 -39.48 -17.39 -16.54
C LEU A 8 -39.26 -15.91 -16.16
N LEU A 9 -40.36 -15.18 -15.92
CA LEU A 9 -40.26 -13.77 -15.49
C LEU A 9 -39.64 -13.65 -14.09
N LEU A 10 -40.04 -14.51 -13.15
CA LEU A 10 -39.45 -14.55 -11.81
C LEU A 10 -37.97 -14.94 -11.86
N ALA A 11 -37.59 -15.91 -12.67
CA ALA A 11 -36.19 -16.29 -12.84
C ALA A 11 -35.35 -15.14 -13.42
N ALA A 12 -35.87 -14.41 -14.42
CA ALA A 12 -35.18 -13.23 -14.99
C ALA A 12 -35.02 -12.10 -13.97
N ILE A 13 -36.03 -11.85 -13.12
CA ILE A 13 -35.95 -10.85 -12.03
C ILE A 13 -34.88 -11.26 -10.99
N LEU A 14 -34.85 -12.53 -10.58
CA LEU A 14 -33.89 -13.04 -9.62
C LEU A 14 -32.44 -12.97 -10.16
N ILE A 15 -32.24 -13.32 -11.43
CA ILE A 15 -30.96 -13.21 -12.11
C ILE A 15 -30.54 -11.74 -12.20
N GLY A 16 -31.45 -10.85 -12.61
CA GLY A 16 -31.22 -9.42 -12.67
C GLY A 16 -30.86 -8.83 -11.30
N ALA A 17 -31.60 -9.20 -10.26
CA ALA A 17 -31.31 -8.78 -8.88
C ALA A 17 -29.97 -9.31 -8.39
N ALA A 18 -29.62 -10.56 -8.68
CA ALA A 18 -28.33 -11.16 -8.32
C ALA A 18 -27.16 -10.49 -9.06
N LEU A 19 -27.32 -10.14 -10.33
CA LEU A 19 -26.32 -9.42 -11.11
C LEU A 19 -26.13 -8.00 -10.59
N LEU A 20 -27.21 -7.27 -10.28
CA LEU A 20 -27.17 -5.94 -9.68
C LEU A 20 -26.51 -5.98 -8.29
N TRP A 21 -26.86 -6.97 -7.46
CA TRP A 21 -26.26 -7.16 -6.15
C TRP A 21 -24.75 -7.50 -6.24
N ARG A 22 -24.35 -8.32 -7.22
CA ARG A 22 -22.94 -8.63 -7.49
C ARG A 22 -22.18 -7.41 -8.01
N ALA A 23 -22.79 -6.59 -8.86
CA ALA A 23 -22.21 -5.34 -9.36
C ALA A 23 -22.09 -4.26 -8.28
N SER A 24 -22.98 -4.25 -7.29
CA SER A 24 -22.94 -3.31 -6.16
C SER A 24 -21.94 -3.68 -5.07
N ARG A 25 -21.40 -4.91 -5.06
CA ARG A 25 -20.39 -5.31 -4.09
C ARG A 25 -19.06 -4.61 -4.39
N THR A 26 -18.54 -3.90 -3.41
CA THR A 26 -17.17 -3.36 -3.44
C THR A 26 -16.15 -4.51 -3.41
N LEU A 27 -14.95 -4.26 -3.93
CA LEU A 27 -13.84 -5.21 -3.78
C LEU A 27 -13.37 -5.23 -2.32
N ASN A 28 -13.10 -6.42 -1.78
CA ASN A 28 -12.43 -6.57 -0.49
C ASN A 28 -10.92 -6.32 -0.64
N ASP A 29 -10.19 -6.23 0.49
CA ASP A 29 -8.77 -5.89 0.50
C ASP A 29 -7.93 -6.86 -0.34
N GLN A 30 -8.22 -8.16 -0.27
CA GLN A 30 -7.55 -9.17 -1.08
C GLN A 30 -7.80 -8.98 -2.59
N GLN A 31 -9.02 -8.65 -2.97
CA GLN A 31 -9.37 -8.39 -4.36
C GLN A 31 -8.74 -7.09 -4.90
N LEU A 32 -8.55 -6.06 -4.05
CA LEU A 32 -7.80 -4.86 -4.43
C LEU A 32 -6.37 -5.22 -4.82
N ILE A 33 -5.66 -5.97 -3.98
CA ILE A 33 -4.30 -6.43 -4.25
C ILE A 33 -4.24 -7.35 -5.47
N GLN A 34 -5.19 -8.28 -5.59
CA GLN A 34 -5.25 -9.20 -6.74
C GLN A 34 -5.52 -8.50 -8.08
N SER A 35 -6.03 -7.28 -8.06
CA SER A 35 -6.24 -6.50 -9.27
C SER A 35 -4.97 -5.84 -9.81
N LEU A 36 -3.91 -5.77 -9.01
CA LEU A 36 -2.65 -5.10 -9.35
C LEU A 36 -1.70 -6.03 -10.12
N PRO A 37 -0.81 -5.48 -10.97
CA PRO A 37 0.30 -6.24 -11.55
C PRO A 37 1.15 -6.91 -10.49
N GLN A 38 1.53 -8.19 -10.71
CA GLN A 38 2.23 -8.99 -9.72
C GLN A 38 3.72 -9.20 -10.04
N ALA A 39 4.06 -9.21 -11.31
CA ALA A 39 5.42 -9.52 -11.74
C ALA A 39 6.39 -8.42 -11.30
N ARG A 40 7.37 -8.79 -10.48
CA ARG A 40 8.47 -7.91 -10.03
C ARG A 40 7.96 -6.58 -9.44
N ALA A 41 6.86 -6.62 -8.69
CA ALA A 41 6.24 -5.43 -8.14
C ALA A 41 6.42 -5.35 -6.61
N THR A 42 6.70 -4.15 -6.12
CA THR A 42 6.52 -3.81 -4.70
C THR A 42 5.07 -3.46 -4.48
N HIS A 43 4.41 -4.14 -3.54
CA HIS A 43 3.02 -3.89 -3.19
C HIS A 43 2.90 -3.11 -1.90
N VAL A 44 2.02 -2.12 -1.88
CA VAL A 44 1.68 -1.32 -0.69
C VAL A 44 0.18 -1.37 -0.48
N PHE A 45 -0.22 -1.52 0.77
CA PHE A 45 -1.61 -1.47 1.15
C PHE A 45 -1.82 -0.55 2.34
N LEU A 46 -2.84 0.31 2.24
CA LEU A 46 -3.26 1.24 3.27
C LEU A 46 -4.76 1.07 3.51
N ASN A 47 -5.13 0.60 4.70
CA ASN A 47 -6.52 0.62 5.15
C ASN A 47 -6.79 1.99 5.77
N ILE A 48 -7.22 2.95 4.95
CA ILE A 48 -7.44 4.34 5.37
C ILE A 48 -8.54 4.44 6.43
N ASP A 49 -9.60 3.64 6.29
CA ASP A 49 -10.67 3.59 7.27
C ASP A 49 -10.19 3.05 8.64
N GLY A 50 -9.35 2.02 8.63
CA GLY A 50 -8.68 1.51 9.83
C GLY A 50 -7.74 2.52 10.47
N LEU A 51 -6.94 3.23 9.66
CA LEU A 51 -6.06 4.30 10.13
C LEU A 51 -6.84 5.47 10.71
N ARG A 52 -7.96 5.85 10.10
CA ARG A 52 -8.85 6.91 10.58
C ARG A 52 -9.45 6.54 11.94
N ARG A 53 -9.99 5.32 12.07
CA ARG A 53 -10.58 4.85 13.34
C ARG A 53 -9.58 4.74 14.48
N SER A 54 -8.32 4.43 14.20
CA SER A 54 -7.24 4.37 15.20
C SER A 54 -6.63 5.72 15.55
N GLY A 55 -6.99 6.81 14.85
CA GLY A 55 -6.37 8.13 14.97
C GLY A 55 -4.95 8.20 14.38
N LEU A 56 -4.46 7.11 13.78
CA LEU A 56 -3.12 7.06 13.18
C LEU A 56 -3.06 7.86 11.87
N LEU A 57 -4.18 7.98 11.15
CA LEU A 57 -4.23 8.77 9.92
C LEU A 57 -3.86 10.22 10.17
N ASP A 58 -4.38 10.83 11.24
CA ASP A 58 -4.10 12.22 11.61
C ASP A 58 -2.62 12.42 12.02
N LEU A 59 -2.02 11.40 12.65
CA LEU A 59 -0.61 11.43 13.01
C LEU A 59 0.32 11.35 11.79
N ILE A 60 0.00 10.47 10.81
CA ILE A 60 0.86 10.23 9.63
C ILE A 60 0.62 11.30 8.56
N ALA A 61 -0.64 11.61 8.27
CA ALA A 61 -1.01 12.52 7.20
C ALA A 61 -0.84 13.99 7.59
N GLY A 62 -0.76 14.30 8.89
CA GLY A 62 -0.46 15.60 9.45
C GLY A 62 -1.18 16.80 8.83
N SER A 63 -1.01 17.96 9.40
CA SER A 63 -1.50 19.23 8.85
C SER A 63 -0.84 19.61 7.50
N ARG A 64 0.38 19.13 7.24
CA ARG A 64 1.17 19.52 6.04
C ARG A 64 0.52 19.15 4.71
N SER A 65 0.07 17.89 4.54
CA SER A 65 -0.59 17.48 3.28
C SER A 65 -1.93 18.18 3.07
N ALA A 66 -2.65 18.45 4.16
CA ALA A 66 -3.93 19.16 4.12
C ALA A 66 -3.79 20.66 3.86
N GLU A 67 -2.63 21.23 4.09
CA GLU A 67 -2.31 22.65 3.88
C GLU A 67 -1.68 22.90 2.49
N ASP A 68 -1.27 21.87 1.77
CA ASP A 68 -0.72 21.98 0.43
C ASP A 68 -1.74 22.64 -0.52
N PRO A 69 -1.38 23.75 -1.18
CA PRO A 69 -2.28 24.49 -2.08
C PRO A 69 -2.78 23.63 -3.25
N ASP A 70 -1.91 22.77 -3.81
CA ASP A 70 -2.25 21.89 -4.94
C ASP A 70 -3.26 20.84 -4.50
N TYR A 71 -3.10 20.29 -3.30
CA TYR A 71 -4.07 19.36 -2.73
C TYR A 71 -5.42 20.05 -2.46
N LYS A 72 -5.44 21.27 -1.92
CA LYS A 72 -6.68 22.03 -1.71
C LYS A 72 -7.42 22.31 -3.01
N THR A 73 -6.68 22.69 -4.06
CA THR A 73 -7.24 22.91 -5.39
C THR A 73 -7.81 21.59 -5.94
N PHE A 74 -7.08 20.49 -5.84
CA PHE A 74 -7.57 19.17 -6.24
C PHE A 74 -8.87 18.79 -5.52
N VAL A 75 -8.94 18.96 -4.20
CA VAL A 75 -10.16 18.67 -3.42
C VAL A 75 -11.32 19.57 -3.84
N ALA A 76 -11.06 20.86 -4.07
CA ALA A 76 -12.11 21.80 -4.50
C ALA A 76 -12.69 21.42 -5.87
N GLU A 77 -11.85 21.01 -6.83
CA GLU A 77 -12.26 20.65 -8.19
C GLU A 77 -12.91 19.26 -8.26
N THR A 78 -12.33 18.28 -7.57
CA THR A 78 -12.79 16.89 -7.66
C THR A 78 -13.80 16.51 -6.58
N GLY A 79 -13.78 17.19 -5.43
CA GLY A 79 -14.53 16.83 -4.24
C GLY A 79 -13.99 15.57 -3.57
N LEU A 80 -12.77 15.10 -3.87
CA LEU A 80 -12.16 13.92 -3.30
C LEU A 80 -11.16 14.30 -2.21
N ASP A 81 -11.53 14.10 -0.95
CA ASP A 81 -10.63 14.24 0.20
C ASP A 81 -10.25 12.82 0.71
N TYR A 82 -8.95 12.47 0.66
CA TYR A 82 -8.48 11.15 1.10
C TYR A 82 -8.86 10.85 2.55
N ARG A 83 -9.01 11.87 3.40
CA ARG A 83 -9.34 11.71 4.82
C ARG A 83 -10.76 11.23 5.06
N THR A 84 -11.70 11.61 4.19
CA THR A 84 -13.13 11.30 4.34
C THR A 84 -13.64 10.34 3.29
N ASP A 85 -13.09 10.37 2.09
CA ASP A 85 -13.64 9.68 0.93
C ASP A 85 -12.94 8.37 0.57
N LEU A 86 -11.69 8.15 1.04
CA LEU A 86 -10.99 6.89 0.82
C LEU A 86 -11.19 5.93 1.99
N ASP A 87 -11.47 4.66 1.67
CA ASP A 87 -11.53 3.54 2.61
C ASP A 87 -10.25 2.71 2.59
N ALA A 88 -9.69 2.47 1.40
CA ALA A 88 -8.45 1.70 1.23
C ALA A 88 -7.73 2.09 -0.05
N VAL A 89 -6.41 1.94 -0.05
CA VAL A 89 -5.52 2.09 -1.19
C VAL A 89 -4.64 0.86 -1.30
N ALA A 90 -4.65 0.22 -2.46
CA ALA A 90 -3.69 -0.80 -2.87
C ALA A 90 -2.85 -0.23 -4.00
N ALA A 91 -1.53 -0.36 -3.92
CA ALA A 91 -0.62 0.11 -4.96
C ALA A 91 0.42 -0.95 -5.32
N ALA A 92 0.85 -0.96 -6.58
CA ALA A 92 1.97 -1.74 -7.08
C ALA A 92 2.95 -0.81 -7.81
N PHE A 93 4.22 -0.94 -7.48
CA PHE A 93 5.33 -0.23 -8.12
C PHE A 93 6.13 -1.25 -8.94
N ALA A 94 6.06 -1.14 -10.24
CA ALA A 94 6.70 -2.07 -11.16
C ALA A 94 7.33 -1.32 -12.34
N GLU A 95 8.62 -1.59 -12.61
CA GLU A 95 9.34 -1.06 -13.79
C GLU A 95 9.23 0.48 -13.94
N GLY A 96 9.27 1.21 -12.82
CA GLY A 96 9.18 2.67 -12.79
C GLY A 96 7.76 3.24 -12.97
N ASN A 97 6.76 2.38 -13.11
CA ASN A 97 5.34 2.71 -13.17
C ASN A 97 4.66 2.47 -11.81
N THR A 98 3.55 3.19 -11.60
CA THR A 98 2.71 3.02 -10.40
C THR A 98 1.31 2.66 -10.83
N TYR A 99 0.77 1.62 -10.21
CA TYR A 99 -0.60 1.14 -10.41
C TYR A 99 -1.32 1.17 -9.07
N MET A 100 -2.53 1.70 -9.03
CA MET A 100 -3.30 1.84 -7.79
C MET A 100 -4.75 1.40 -7.98
N VAL A 101 -5.29 0.76 -6.97
CA VAL A 101 -6.72 0.47 -6.85
C VAL A 101 -7.20 1.09 -5.54
N LEU A 102 -8.11 2.03 -5.66
CA LEU A 102 -8.63 2.82 -4.55
C LEU A 102 -10.08 2.41 -4.28
N ARG A 103 -10.41 2.16 -3.02
CA ARG A 103 -11.79 1.99 -2.57
C ARG A 103 -12.22 3.22 -1.80
N GLY A 104 -13.42 3.77 -2.15
CA GLY A 104 -13.91 4.99 -1.55
C GLY A 104 -15.10 5.60 -2.29
N ASN A 105 -15.39 6.86 -2.03
CA ASN A 105 -16.46 7.61 -2.68
C ASN A 105 -15.88 8.52 -3.76
N PHE A 106 -16.26 8.30 -5.01
CA PHE A 106 -15.72 9.05 -6.16
C PHE A 106 -16.81 9.75 -6.93
N ALA A 107 -16.70 11.08 -7.08
CA ALA A 107 -17.57 11.88 -7.94
C ALA A 107 -17.06 11.80 -9.39
N TRP A 108 -17.39 10.71 -10.12
CA TRP A 108 -16.84 10.40 -11.44
C TRP A 108 -16.89 11.56 -12.43
N LYS A 109 -18.03 12.28 -12.51
CA LYS A 109 -18.18 13.43 -13.39
C LYS A 109 -17.19 14.57 -13.08
N LYS A 110 -16.88 14.78 -11.80
CA LYS A 110 -15.89 15.78 -11.40
C LYS A 110 -14.47 15.34 -11.75
N LEU A 111 -14.14 14.04 -11.58
CA LEU A 111 -12.85 13.49 -12.01
C LEU A 111 -12.66 13.60 -13.53
N GLN A 112 -13.70 13.34 -14.32
CA GLN A 112 -13.67 13.56 -15.78
C GLN A 112 -13.43 15.03 -16.13
N ALA A 113 -14.14 15.96 -15.48
CA ALA A 113 -13.96 17.39 -15.70
C ALA A 113 -12.55 17.86 -15.30
N TYR A 114 -12.02 17.34 -14.21
CA TYR A 114 -10.65 17.60 -13.76
C TYR A 114 -9.63 17.13 -14.81
N ALA A 115 -9.77 15.91 -15.35
CA ALA A 115 -8.88 15.44 -16.41
C ALA A 115 -8.93 16.35 -17.64
N ALA A 116 -10.14 16.76 -18.07
CA ALA A 116 -10.32 17.62 -19.23
C ALA A 116 -9.69 19.01 -19.05
N SER A 117 -9.82 19.62 -17.84
CA SER A 117 -9.22 20.93 -17.53
C SER A 117 -7.69 20.90 -17.44
N HIS A 118 -7.10 19.70 -17.22
CA HIS A 118 -5.66 19.48 -17.12
C HIS A 118 -5.06 18.85 -18.40
N GLY A 119 -5.66 19.10 -19.56
CA GLY A 119 -5.14 18.64 -20.87
C GLY A 119 -5.39 17.16 -21.14
N GLY A 120 -6.24 16.51 -20.38
CA GLY A 120 -6.57 15.11 -20.53
C GLY A 120 -7.76 14.85 -21.45
N LYS A 121 -8.01 13.57 -21.70
CA LYS A 121 -9.10 13.04 -22.52
C LYS A 121 -9.81 11.92 -21.79
N CYS A 122 -11.13 11.84 -21.96
CA CYS A 122 -11.92 10.73 -21.44
C CYS A 122 -12.68 10.06 -22.59
N THR A 123 -12.64 8.74 -22.65
CA THR A 123 -13.40 7.92 -23.59
C THR A 123 -14.64 7.36 -22.89
N ALA A 124 -15.73 7.15 -23.64
CA ALA A 124 -16.95 6.57 -23.08
C ALA A 124 -16.91 5.04 -23.07
N THR A 125 -16.20 4.43 -24.05
CA THR A 125 -16.10 2.97 -24.19
C THR A 125 -14.70 2.63 -24.72
N PRO A 126 -13.80 2.08 -23.87
CA PRO A 126 -13.94 1.92 -22.41
C PRO A 126 -14.01 3.28 -21.68
N ASN A 127 -14.62 3.28 -20.48
CA ASN A 127 -14.75 4.50 -19.68
C ASN A 127 -13.41 4.81 -18.97
N VAL A 128 -12.45 5.35 -19.71
CA VAL A 128 -11.09 5.66 -19.26
C VAL A 128 -10.80 7.14 -19.48
N CYS A 129 -10.22 7.77 -18.47
CA CYS A 129 -9.61 9.10 -18.61
C CYS A 129 -8.10 8.98 -18.58
N SER A 130 -7.42 9.82 -19.34
CA SER A 130 -5.96 9.96 -19.36
C SER A 130 -5.60 11.44 -19.41
N MET A 131 -4.55 11.84 -18.67
CA MET A 131 -4.00 13.20 -18.67
C MET A 131 -2.49 13.16 -18.45
N PRO A 132 -1.73 14.19 -18.91
CA PRO A 132 -0.30 14.29 -18.61
C PRO A 132 -0.04 14.31 -17.11
N ALA A 133 1.01 13.64 -16.66
CA ALA A 133 1.50 13.74 -15.28
C ALA A 133 2.50 14.90 -15.16
N SER A 134 2.78 15.35 -13.93
CA SER A 134 3.82 16.35 -13.65
C SER A 134 5.23 15.86 -14.04
N ARG A 135 5.47 14.54 -14.04
CA ARG A 135 6.70 13.93 -14.53
C ARG A 135 6.66 13.83 -16.06
N ASN A 136 7.62 14.43 -16.75
CA ASN A 136 7.70 14.40 -18.21
C ASN A 136 7.70 12.96 -18.75
N GLY A 137 6.90 12.73 -19.80
CA GLY A 137 6.76 11.44 -20.46
C GLY A 137 5.90 10.43 -19.70
N PHE A 138 5.25 10.85 -18.60
CA PHE A 138 4.29 10.03 -17.86
C PHE A 138 2.87 10.55 -18.04
N PHE A 139 1.94 9.62 -17.92
CA PHE A 139 0.49 9.88 -17.97
C PHE A 139 -0.17 9.34 -16.70
N ILE A 140 -1.19 10.05 -16.24
CA ILE A 140 -2.14 9.55 -15.25
C ILE A 140 -3.33 9.03 -16.02
N SER A 141 -3.63 7.73 -15.94
CA SER A 141 -4.85 7.18 -16.49
C SER A 141 -5.69 6.52 -15.40
N PHE A 142 -7.02 6.65 -15.49
CA PHE A 142 -7.91 6.12 -14.46
C PHE A 142 -9.27 5.70 -15.02
N THR A 143 -9.92 4.75 -14.34
CA THR A 143 -11.21 4.18 -14.73
C THR A 143 -12.00 3.69 -13.51
N PRO A 144 -13.32 3.81 -13.48
CA PRO A 144 -14.13 3.15 -12.47
C PRO A 144 -14.17 1.64 -12.76
N MET A 145 -13.75 0.81 -11.81
CA MET A 145 -13.80 -0.64 -11.95
C MET A 145 -15.14 -1.21 -11.50
N ARG A 146 -15.64 -0.76 -10.36
CA ARG A 146 -16.91 -1.15 -9.73
C ARG A 146 -17.46 0.01 -8.90
N ALA A 147 -18.63 -0.21 -8.29
CA ALA A 147 -19.15 0.74 -7.30
C ALA A 147 -18.08 1.00 -6.21
N LYS A 148 -17.76 2.26 -5.98
CA LYS A 148 -16.79 2.70 -4.97
C LYS A 148 -15.34 2.19 -5.20
N VAL A 149 -14.98 1.78 -6.41
CA VAL A 149 -13.62 1.33 -6.74
C VAL A 149 -13.12 2.02 -8.00
N LEU A 150 -11.99 2.71 -7.86
CA LEU A 150 -11.30 3.41 -8.93
C LEU A 150 -9.94 2.74 -9.17
N ALA A 151 -9.63 2.42 -10.41
CA ALA A 151 -8.28 2.07 -10.85
C ALA A 151 -7.57 3.33 -11.37
N LEU A 152 -6.29 3.47 -11.06
CA LEU A 152 -5.44 4.57 -11.49
C LEU A 152 -4.04 4.05 -11.79
N SER A 153 -3.42 4.55 -12.85
CA SER A 153 -1.99 4.33 -13.12
C SER A 153 -1.26 5.64 -13.36
N VAL A 154 0.00 5.67 -13.00
CA VAL A 154 0.98 6.68 -13.41
C VAL A 154 2.08 5.93 -14.16
N SER A 155 2.11 6.07 -15.47
CA SER A 155 2.98 5.26 -16.33
C SER A 155 3.38 6.01 -17.61
N THR A 156 4.36 5.48 -18.32
CA THR A 156 4.75 5.97 -19.65
C THR A 156 3.72 5.62 -20.74
N ASP A 157 2.78 4.71 -20.45
CA ASP A 157 1.67 4.36 -21.32
C ASP A 157 0.43 5.18 -20.96
N GLU A 158 -0.13 5.91 -21.92
CA GLU A 158 -1.36 6.69 -21.76
C GLU A 158 -2.55 5.82 -21.32
N HIS A 159 -2.51 4.52 -21.61
CA HIS A 159 -3.53 3.54 -21.24
C HIS A 159 -3.06 2.56 -20.16
N GLY A 160 -2.04 2.92 -19.38
CA GLY A 160 -1.46 2.04 -18.36
C GLY A 160 -2.45 1.48 -17.34
N VAL A 161 -3.59 2.15 -17.12
CA VAL A 161 -4.66 1.63 -16.26
C VAL A 161 -5.25 0.30 -16.75
N ALA A 162 -5.10 -0.04 -18.03
CA ALA A 162 -5.54 -1.33 -18.58
C ALA A 162 -4.77 -2.53 -18.02
N MET A 163 -3.59 -2.31 -17.43
CA MET A 163 -2.82 -3.33 -16.72
C MET A 163 -3.45 -3.74 -15.39
N ILE A 164 -4.44 -2.97 -14.90
CA ILE A 164 -5.16 -3.25 -13.67
C ILE A 164 -6.41 -4.06 -14.01
N GLY A 165 -6.53 -5.23 -13.39
CA GLY A 165 -7.68 -6.12 -13.59
C GLY A 165 -7.60 -7.30 -12.64
N LEU A 166 -8.69 -8.07 -12.49
CA LEU A 166 -8.64 -9.28 -11.70
C LEU A 166 -7.68 -10.27 -12.34
N GLN A 167 -6.54 -10.47 -11.68
CA GLN A 167 -5.53 -11.44 -12.08
C GLN A 167 -5.96 -12.84 -11.62
N ASP A 168 -5.66 -13.84 -12.45
CA ASP A 168 -5.90 -15.25 -12.07
C ASP A 168 -4.80 -15.73 -11.12
N TRP A 169 -5.04 -15.56 -9.84
CA TRP A 169 -4.13 -16.03 -8.80
C TRP A 169 -4.40 -17.51 -8.52
N ARG A 170 -3.46 -18.36 -8.88
CA ARG A 170 -3.53 -19.77 -8.51
C ARG A 170 -3.56 -20.01 -7.00
N LYS A 171 -2.86 -19.15 -6.24
CA LYS A 171 -2.90 -19.10 -4.78
C LYS A 171 -2.84 -17.64 -4.33
N PRO A 172 -3.92 -17.07 -3.80
CA PRO A 172 -3.87 -15.72 -3.28
C PRO A 172 -2.91 -15.66 -2.09
N PRO A 173 -2.06 -14.62 -2.00
CA PRO A 173 -1.16 -14.44 -0.87
C PRO A 173 -1.96 -14.25 0.41
N ARG A 174 -1.40 -14.69 1.54
CA ARG A 174 -1.91 -14.30 2.84
C ARG A 174 -1.54 -12.84 3.08
N LEU A 175 -2.54 -11.98 3.19
CA LEU A 175 -2.29 -10.57 3.48
C LEU A 175 -2.09 -10.37 4.98
N PRO A 176 -1.20 -9.45 5.38
CA PRO A 176 -1.15 -8.95 6.74
C PRO A 176 -2.51 -8.40 7.19
N GLN A 177 -2.80 -8.51 8.48
CA GLN A 177 -4.03 -7.94 9.06
C GLN A 177 -3.86 -6.49 9.48
N GLU A 178 -2.63 -6.03 9.53
CA GLU A 178 -2.26 -4.68 9.88
C GLU A 178 -2.79 -3.66 8.84
N PRO A 179 -3.18 -2.46 9.28
CA PRO A 179 -3.79 -1.47 8.40
C PRO A 179 -2.82 -0.88 7.36
N VAL A 180 -1.52 -1.00 7.58
CA VAL A 180 -0.47 -0.57 6.66
C VAL A 180 0.51 -1.70 6.46
N TRP A 181 0.80 -2.04 5.22
CA TRP A 181 1.89 -2.96 4.92
C TRP A 181 2.50 -2.71 3.55
N ILE A 182 3.75 -3.12 3.41
CA ILE A 182 4.51 -3.12 2.16
C ILE A 182 5.15 -4.49 1.97
N SER A 183 4.96 -5.10 0.81
CA SER A 183 5.64 -6.32 0.40
C SER A 183 6.64 -5.97 -0.70
N VAL A 184 7.90 -6.28 -0.45
CA VAL A 184 9.03 -5.89 -1.30
C VAL A 184 9.70 -7.17 -1.81
N PRO A 185 9.81 -7.37 -3.13
CA PRO A 185 10.59 -8.46 -3.67
C PRO A 185 12.09 -8.27 -3.34
N SER A 186 12.78 -9.35 -3.06
CA SER A 186 14.17 -9.31 -2.56
C SER A 186 15.13 -8.51 -3.44
N PHE A 187 14.98 -8.56 -4.76
CA PHE A 187 15.83 -7.79 -5.68
C PHE A 187 15.73 -6.27 -5.50
N ALA A 188 14.59 -5.76 -5.01
CA ALA A 188 14.39 -4.33 -4.77
C ALA A 188 15.03 -3.85 -3.45
N LEU A 189 15.43 -4.78 -2.57
CA LEU A 189 16.10 -4.47 -1.30
C LEU A 189 17.61 -4.25 -1.44
N SER A 190 18.18 -4.62 -2.58
CA SER A 190 19.61 -4.43 -2.88
C SER A 190 19.92 -3.07 -3.52
N ASP A 191 18.95 -2.17 -3.65
CA ASP A 191 19.16 -0.86 -4.26
C ASP A 191 20.05 0.03 -3.36
N ALA A 192 21.20 0.44 -3.91
CA ALA A 192 22.23 1.21 -3.23
C ALA A 192 21.83 2.66 -2.90
N SER A 193 20.64 3.11 -3.29
CA SER A 193 20.15 4.48 -3.02
C SER A 193 19.75 4.73 -1.55
N LEU A 194 19.72 3.66 -0.73
CA LEU A 194 19.37 3.74 0.68
C LEU A 194 20.56 4.16 1.53
N GLY A 195 20.34 5.04 2.51
CA GLY A 195 21.41 5.47 3.44
C GLY A 195 22.11 4.29 4.13
N ALA A 196 23.41 4.44 4.43
CA ALA A 196 24.27 3.35 4.92
C ALA A 196 23.72 2.59 6.14
N GLY A 197 23.09 3.27 7.09
CA GLY A 197 22.46 2.65 8.26
C GLY A 197 21.26 1.75 7.90
N THR A 198 20.42 2.22 7.00
CA THR A 198 19.26 1.46 6.50
C THR A 198 19.71 0.26 5.67
N HIS A 199 20.74 0.45 4.84
CA HIS A 199 21.32 -0.60 4.00
C HIS A 199 21.80 -1.80 4.83
N ALA A 200 22.46 -1.55 5.99
CA ALA A 200 22.95 -2.62 6.87
C ALA A 200 21.83 -3.53 7.42
N PHE A 201 20.60 -3.03 7.54
CA PHE A 201 19.44 -3.84 7.94
C PHE A 201 18.71 -4.49 6.75
N LEU A 202 18.73 -3.86 5.58
CA LEU A 202 18.00 -4.34 4.41
C LEU A 202 18.83 -5.33 3.56
N GLU A 203 20.15 -5.17 3.52
CA GLU A 203 21.03 -6.07 2.76
C GLU A 203 20.86 -7.55 3.15
N PRO A 204 20.82 -7.95 4.44
CA PRO A 204 20.54 -9.33 4.81
C PRO A 204 19.21 -9.86 4.27
N LEU A 205 18.18 -9.01 4.16
CA LEU A 205 16.85 -9.39 3.68
C LEU A 205 16.82 -9.72 2.18
N SER A 206 17.82 -9.30 1.41
CA SER A 206 17.94 -9.65 -0.01
C SER A 206 18.06 -11.16 -0.27
N GLN A 207 18.36 -11.97 0.77
CA GLN A 207 18.41 -13.44 0.70
C GLN A 207 17.03 -14.10 0.88
N ALA A 208 16.02 -13.35 1.31
CA ALA A 208 14.65 -13.84 1.36
C ALA A 208 14.04 -13.87 -0.05
N GLN A 209 12.99 -14.66 -0.25
CA GLN A 209 12.20 -14.64 -1.49
C GLN A 209 11.23 -13.47 -1.50
N ASP A 210 10.53 -13.26 -0.39
CA ASP A 210 9.58 -12.19 -0.17
C ASP A 210 9.82 -11.57 1.21
N VAL A 211 9.70 -10.26 1.29
CA VAL A 211 9.82 -9.50 2.54
C VAL A 211 8.62 -8.59 2.69
N THR A 212 7.92 -8.72 3.80
CA THR A 212 6.77 -7.89 4.12
C THR A 212 7.01 -7.15 5.44
N PHE A 213 6.82 -5.84 5.39
CA PHE A 213 6.76 -4.99 6.59
C PHE A 213 5.32 -4.57 6.81
N ALA A 214 4.85 -4.65 8.04
CA ALA A 214 3.50 -4.25 8.41
C ALA A 214 3.53 -3.37 9.66
N VAL A 215 2.69 -2.34 9.69
CA VAL A 215 2.54 -1.43 10.83
C VAL A 215 1.18 -1.63 11.46
N GLY A 216 1.15 -1.95 12.73
CA GLY A 216 -0.07 -2.21 13.47
C GLY A 216 -0.01 -1.68 14.89
N ALA A 217 -1.18 -1.72 15.56
CA ALA A 217 -1.28 -1.38 16.97
C ALA A 217 -0.57 -2.42 17.83
N ALA A 218 0.07 -1.97 18.89
CA ALA A 218 0.67 -2.77 19.95
C ALA A 218 0.13 -2.34 21.32
N PRO A 219 0.30 -3.12 22.41
CA PRO A 219 -0.22 -2.78 23.73
C PRO A 219 0.28 -1.44 24.28
N LYS A 220 1.44 -0.96 23.83
CA LYS A 220 2.06 0.31 24.25
C LYS A 220 2.38 1.21 23.06
N GLY A 221 1.45 1.38 22.10
CA GLY A 221 1.67 2.23 20.92
C GLY A 221 1.52 1.45 19.62
N PHE A 222 2.56 1.43 18.81
CA PHE A 222 2.58 0.77 17.51
C PHE A 222 3.80 -0.16 17.42
N GLN A 223 3.77 -1.05 16.44
CA GLN A 223 4.94 -1.84 16.08
C GLN A 223 5.05 -1.97 14.57
N VAL A 224 6.28 -2.00 14.08
CA VAL A 224 6.60 -2.55 12.76
C VAL A 224 6.84 -4.04 12.93
N ARG A 225 6.22 -4.84 12.09
CA ARG A 225 6.47 -6.28 11.98
C ARG A 225 7.14 -6.57 10.65
N LEU A 226 8.11 -7.43 10.69
CA LEU A 226 8.76 -8.03 9.52
C LEU A 226 8.29 -9.46 9.39
N GLU A 227 7.97 -9.88 8.19
CA GLU A 227 7.89 -11.28 7.79
C GLU A 227 8.75 -11.47 6.55
N ALA A 228 9.72 -12.37 6.61
CA ALA A 228 10.56 -12.71 5.47
C ALA A 228 10.46 -14.22 5.22
N VAL A 229 10.14 -14.60 3.99
CA VAL A 229 10.04 -15.99 3.55
C VAL A 229 11.35 -16.36 2.84
N CYS A 230 12.04 -17.39 3.33
CA CYS A 230 13.29 -17.86 2.79
C CYS A 230 13.10 -19.14 1.97
N ALA A 231 14.08 -19.48 1.14
CA ALA A 231 14.03 -20.71 0.34
C ALA A 231 14.19 -21.97 1.19
N THR A 232 14.94 -21.88 2.30
CA THR A 232 15.20 -23.00 3.21
C THR A 232 15.28 -22.53 4.67
N PRO A 233 15.08 -23.43 5.65
CA PRO A 233 15.23 -23.12 7.07
C PRO A 233 16.65 -22.63 7.45
N GLU A 234 17.70 -23.11 6.78
CA GLU A 234 19.08 -22.72 7.04
C GLU A 234 19.32 -21.25 6.63
N ILE A 235 18.74 -20.82 5.51
CA ILE A 235 18.78 -19.40 5.08
C ILE A 235 18.02 -18.53 6.09
N ALA A 236 16.88 -19.00 6.56
CA ALA A 236 16.10 -18.29 7.58
C ALA A 236 16.84 -18.14 8.91
N GLU A 237 17.55 -19.20 9.35
CA GLU A 237 18.39 -19.16 10.53
C GLU A 237 19.55 -18.15 10.38
N LEU A 238 20.24 -18.20 9.22
CA LEU A 238 21.33 -17.26 8.92
C LEU A 238 20.81 -15.81 8.92
N LEU A 239 19.66 -15.56 8.29
CA LEU A 239 19.02 -14.24 8.23
C LEU A 239 18.70 -13.75 9.64
N THR A 240 18.07 -14.58 10.48
CA THR A 240 17.74 -14.23 11.88
C THR A 240 18.98 -13.85 12.67
N ARG A 241 20.07 -14.60 12.53
CA ARG A 241 21.35 -14.31 13.19
C ARG A 241 21.94 -12.98 12.71
N ARG A 242 21.91 -12.71 11.40
CA ARG A 242 22.43 -11.44 10.83
C ARG A 242 21.64 -10.23 11.31
N LEU A 243 20.30 -10.28 11.31
CA LEU A 243 19.46 -9.20 11.80
C LEU A 243 19.70 -8.92 13.29
N SER A 244 19.82 -9.98 14.11
CA SER A 244 20.14 -9.84 15.53
C SER A 244 21.54 -9.23 15.73
N ALA A 245 22.52 -9.69 14.96
CA ALA A 245 23.89 -9.16 15.01
C ALA A 245 23.95 -7.67 14.60
N SER A 246 23.19 -7.24 13.59
CA SER A 246 23.10 -5.83 13.19
C SER A 246 22.53 -4.96 14.31
N THR A 247 21.49 -5.43 14.99
CA THR A 247 20.91 -4.75 16.15
C THR A 247 21.95 -4.64 17.31
N ASP A 248 22.66 -5.73 17.62
CA ASP A 248 23.66 -5.73 18.68
C ASP A 248 24.88 -4.87 18.32
N LEU A 249 25.27 -4.85 17.04
CA LEU A 249 26.33 -3.93 16.56
C LEU A 249 25.95 -2.48 16.76
N LEU A 250 24.71 -2.09 16.41
CA LEU A 250 24.23 -0.74 16.59
C LEU A 250 24.21 -0.35 18.08
N LYS A 251 23.77 -1.23 18.99
CA LYS A 251 23.85 -0.99 20.44
C LYS A 251 25.28 -0.72 20.89
N LYS A 252 26.25 -1.57 20.48
CA LYS A 252 27.67 -1.40 20.82
C LYS A 252 28.25 -0.09 20.27
N MET A 253 27.83 0.34 19.06
CA MET A 253 28.27 1.61 18.50
C MET A 253 27.77 2.80 19.33
N LEU A 254 26.49 2.79 19.70
CA LEU A 254 25.92 3.83 20.56
C LEU A 254 26.59 3.86 21.94
N ASP A 255 26.81 2.70 22.55
CA ASP A 255 27.51 2.58 23.87
C ASP A 255 28.94 3.14 23.78
N ARG A 256 29.68 2.82 22.73
CA ARG A 256 31.03 3.34 22.50
C ARG A 256 31.05 4.87 22.40
N ASP A 257 30.04 5.41 21.69
CA ASP A 257 29.93 6.85 21.46
C ASP A 257 29.22 7.57 22.64
N LYS A 258 28.93 6.81 23.74
CA LYS A 258 28.20 7.27 24.96
C LYS A 258 26.83 7.87 24.63
N MET A 259 26.18 7.37 23.59
CA MET A 259 24.82 7.76 23.17
C MET A 259 23.82 6.76 23.74
N THR A 260 22.72 7.27 24.27
CA THR A 260 21.58 6.42 24.66
C THR A 260 20.59 6.34 23.49
N PRO A 261 20.05 5.14 23.16
CA PRO A 261 19.01 5.01 22.15
C PRO A 261 17.82 5.92 22.47
N ASN A 262 17.42 6.74 21.52
CA ASN A 262 16.28 7.63 21.70
C ASN A 262 15.02 7.01 21.09
N PRO A 263 13.95 6.74 21.85
CA PRO A 263 12.74 6.10 21.35
C PRO A 263 12.01 6.93 20.27
N ASN A 264 12.33 8.22 20.13
CA ASN A 264 11.71 9.12 19.15
C ASN A 264 12.50 9.25 17.85
N ASP A 265 13.57 8.48 17.67
CA ASP A 265 14.35 8.43 16.43
C ASP A 265 14.67 6.98 16.00
N LEU A 266 15.37 6.84 14.86
CA LEU A 266 15.73 5.52 14.33
C LEU A 266 16.65 4.73 15.27
N SER A 267 17.49 5.38 16.08
CA SER A 267 18.41 4.69 17.00
C SER A 267 17.64 3.85 18.03
N GLY A 268 16.59 4.41 18.61
CA GLY A 268 15.73 3.71 19.55
C GLY A 268 14.94 2.60 18.91
N VAL A 269 14.34 2.85 17.73
CA VAL A 269 13.57 1.84 17.01
C VAL A 269 14.45 0.65 16.61
N LEU A 270 15.57 0.90 15.92
CA LEU A 270 16.42 -0.15 15.38
C LEU A 270 17.10 -0.99 16.49
N THR A 271 17.46 -0.38 17.61
CA THR A 271 18.04 -1.12 18.74
C THR A 271 17.03 -1.94 19.54
N ALA A 272 15.74 -1.64 19.44
CA ALA A 272 14.68 -2.39 20.10
C ALA A 272 14.18 -3.60 19.29
N GLY A 273 14.75 -3.85 18.10
CA GLY A 273 14.36 -4.94 17.22
C GLY A 273 14.55 -6.31 17.86
N THR A 274 13.57 -7.18 17.69
CA THR A 274 13.60 -8.60 18.10
C THR A 274 13.30 -9.48 16.90
N PHE A 275 14.01 -10.63 16.77
CA PHE A 275 13.86 -11.52 15.63
C PHE A 275 13.70 -12.96 16.09
N SER A 276 12.89 -13.70 15.35
CA SER A 276 12.70 -15.14 15.58
C SER A 276 12.51 -15.86 14.25
N GLN A 277 12.78 -17.16 14.26
CA GLN A 277 12.63 -18.04 13.10
C GLN A 277 11.62 -19.14 13.39
N GLN A 278 10.82 -19.48 12.40
CA GLN A 278 9.98 -20.65 12.40
C GLN A 278 10.05 -21.32 11.02
N ARG A 279 10.79 -22.43 10.92
CA ARG A 279 11.10 -23.10 9.65
C ARG A 279 11.78 -22.13 8.67
N ASP A 280 11.20 -21.92 7.50
CA ASP A 280 11.64 -21.03 6.43
C ASP A 280 11.16 -19.57 6.59
N HIS A 281 10.44 -19.24 7.67
CA HIS A 281 9.95 -17.90 7.97
C HIS A 281 10.80 -17.22 9.04
N VAL A 282 11.17 -15.97 8.79
CA VAL A 282 11.77 -15.06 9.78
C VAL A 282 10.77 -14.00 10.12
N THR A 283 10.55 -13.78 11.40
CA THR A 283 9.72 -12.69 11.91
C THR A 283 10.55 -11.73 12.71
N GLY A 284 10.29 -10.43 12.53
CA GLY A 284 10.91 -9.35 13.30
C GLY A 284 9.84 -8.42 13.87
N ALA A 285 10.16 -7.77 14.97
CA ALA A 285 9.29 -6.76 15.56
C ALA A 285 10.11 -5.59 16.12
N TRP A 286 9.69 -4.37 15.81
CA TRP A 286 10.22 -3.13 16.35
C TRP A 286 9.09 -2.37 17.01
N PRO A 287 9.12 -2.14 18.33
CA PRO A 287 8.17 -1.25 18.98
C PRO A 287 8.40 0.18 18.51
N ILE A 288 7.33 0.90 18.28
CA ILE A 288 7.35 2.30 17.85
C ILE A 288 6.52 3.12 18.84
N ASP A 289 7.16 4.10 19.44
CA ASP A 289 6.47 5.06 20.27
C ASP A 289 5.73 6.11 19.43
N ARG A 290 4.66 6.66 19.99
CA ARG A 290 3.90 7.72 19.35
C ARG A 290 4.76 8.92 18.96
N GLY A 291 5.72 9.29 19.83
CA GLY A 291 6.66 10.38 19.57
C GLY A 291 7.54 10.18 18.34
N PHE A 292 7.90 8.93 18.01
CA PHE A 292 8.59 8.60 16.77
C PHE A 292 7.73 8.92 15.54
N ILE A 293 6.44 8.52 15.56
CA ILE A 293 5.51 8.80 14.45
C ILE A 293 5.32 10.30 14.25
N GLU A 294 5.17 11.04 15.35
CA GLU A 294 5.05 12.51 15.34
C GLU A 294 6.32 13.17 14.79
N SER A 295 7.51 12.66 15.13
CA SER A 295 8.80 13.12 14.61
C SER A 295 8.95 12.82 13.11
N LEU A 296 8.51 11.62 12.67
CA LEU A 296 8.49 11.21 11.26
C LEU A 296 7.57 12.12 10.45
N ALA A 297 6.34 12.30 10.91
CA ALA A 297 5.36 13.18 10.25
C ALA A 297 5.81 14.65 10.22
N GLY A 298 6.55 15.09 11.25
CA GLY A 298 7.14 16.43 11.33
C GLY A 298 8.39 16.63 10.45
N GLY A 299 8.91 15.57 9.80
CA GLY A 299 10.15 15.61 9.03
C GLY A 299 11.39 15.88 9.87
N LYS A 300 11.36 15.50 11.16
CA LYS A 300 12.44 15.76 12.16
C LYS A 300 13.33 14.54 12.39
N ILE A 301 13.18 13.47 11.64
CA ILE A 301 14.03 12.28 11.75
C ILE A 301 15.32 12.53 10.96
N GLN A 302 16.44 12.52 11.64
CA GLN A 302 17.79 12.52 11.07
C GLN A 302 18.37 11.11 11.09
#